data_0f80531080f1dfb1cab3a940c9acc267
#
_entry.id   0f80531080f1dfb1cab3a940c9acc267
#
_cell.length_a   1.000
_cell.length_b   1.000
_cell.length_c   1.000
_cell.angle_alpha   90.00
_cell.angle_beta   90.00
_cell.angle_gamma   90.00
#
_symmetry.space_group_name_H-M   'P 1'
#
loop_
_entity.id
_entity.type
_entity.pdbx_description
1 polymer ?
#
loop_
_entity_poly.entity_id
_entity_poly.type
_entity_poly.pdbx_seq_one_letter_code
_entity_poly.pdbx_strand_id
1 'polypeptide(L)'
;VNDLDELTRLLSPVPGADLDPGRLHLLKERVMTDLATPPRRRRRLLVPAAAALALAAAAAAVLLNTGPAYAVTDNPDGTITVKIYQAENPKGLQAELRARGFNAIVDFIPEGKRCSPQPRSTTWVEGVRLAAPQSGEEESGGAGFRLDPSKVGPGQTAVLEFMVRSSFMGMEAGISDRVSAGPVTACTLVG
;
A
#
# COMPACT_ATOMS: atom_id res chain seq x y z
N VAL A 1 -30.84 29.18 11.39
CA VAL A 1 -31.32 28.63 10.10
C VAL A 1 -30.58 27.33 9.88
N ASN A 2 -31.32 26.24 9.75
CA ASN A 2 -30.91 24.88 10.09
C ASN A 2 -30.14 24.18 8.96
N ASP A 3 -28.85 23.90 9.20
CA ASP A 3 -27.98 23.04 8.35
C ASP A 3 -28.56 21.63 8.10
N LEU A 4 -29.49 21.16 8.96
CA LEU A 4 -30.15 19.86 8.83
C LEU A 4 -31.15 19.80 7.65
N ASP A 5 -31.80 20.90 7.31
CA ASP A 5 -32.75 20.94 6.18
C ASP A 5 -32.03 20.91 4.84
N GLU A 6 -30.83 21.49 4.76
CA GLU A 6 -30.00 21.45 3.56
C GLU A 6 -29.39 20.05 3.32
N LEU A 7 -28.94 19.38 4.38
CA LEU A 7 -28.50 17.98 4.31
C LEU A 7 -29.60 17.02 3.90
N THR A 8 -30.81 17.21 4.38
CA THR A 8 -31.96 16.37 4.00
C THR A 8 -32.32 16.56 2.52
N ARG A 9 -32.11 17.74 1.97
CA ARG A 9 -32.37 18.05 0.55
C ARG A 9 -31.30 17.44 -0.37
N LEU A 10 -30.05 17.34 0.09
CA LEU A 10 -28.94 16.71 -0.64
C LEU A 10 -29.01 15.19 -0.61
N LEU A 11 -29.64 14.60 0.41
CA LEU A 11 -29.83 13.16 0.58
C LEU A 11 -31.16 12.65 -0.01
N SER A 12 -31.94 13.50 -0.69
CA SER A 12 -33.15 13.06 -1.35
C SER A 12 -32.82 12.06 -2.47
N PRO A 13 -33.41 10.85 -2.46
CA PRO A 13 -33.15 9.85 -3.49
C PRO A 13 -33.56 10.41 -4.85
N VAL A 14 -32.66 10.28 -5.83
CA VAL A 14 -32.94 10.69 -7.22
C VAL A 14 -34.18 9.94 -7.72
N PRO A 15 -35.25 10.64 -8.14
CA PRO A 15 -36.44 9.99 -8.66
C PRO A 15 -36.09 9.23 -9.94
N GLY A 16 -36.25 7.90 -9.91
CA GLY A 16 -35.95 7.02 -11.05
C GLY A 16 -34.85 5.99 -10.84
N ALA A 17 -34.28 5.89 -9.63
CA ALA A 17 -33.26 4.87 -9.29
C ALA A 17 -33.87 3.53 -8.85
N ASP A 18 -35.18 3.34 -8.92
CA ASP A 18 -35.80 2.03 -8.75
C ASP A 18 -35.47 1.14 -9.95
N LEU A 19 -34.33 0.47 -9.86
CA LEU A 19 -33.97 -0.61 -10.79
C LEU A 19 -34.96 -1.76 -10.53
N ASP A 20 -35.89 -1.94 -11.47
CA ASP A 20 -36.82 -3.07 -11.49
C ASP A 20 -36.02 -4.36 -11.27
N PRO A 21 -36.35 -5.15 -10.21
CA PRO A 21 -35.67 -6.41 -9.90
C PRO A 21 -35.61 -7.37 -11.09
N GLY A 22 -36.60 -7.32 -12.00
CA GLY A 22 -36.62 -8.07 -13.24
C GLY A 22 -35.53 -7.67 -14.22
N ARG A 23 -35.18 -6.39 -14.30
CA ARG A 23 -34.08 -5.90 -15.17
C ARG A 23 -32.71 -6.31 -14.62
N LEU A 24 -32.52 -6.28 -13.33
CA LEU A 24 -31.29 -6.76 -12.68
C LEU A 24 -31.07 -8.26 -12.93
N HIS A 25 -32.13 -9.06 -12.88
CA HIS A 25 -32.06 -10.50 -13.15
C HIS A 25 -31.69 -10.78 -14.62
N LEU A 26 -32.29 -10.07 -15.55
CA LEU A 26 -31.98 -10.20 -16.98
C LEU A 26 -30.55 -9.76 -17.34
N LEU A 27 -30.02 -8.72 -16.69
CA LEU A 27 -28.63 -8.28 -16.87
C LEU A 27 -27.66 -9.32 -16.34
N LYS A 28 -27.93 -9.88 -15.16
CA LYS A 28 -27.13 -10.94 -14.55
C LYS A 28 -27.08 -12.20 -15.41
N GLU A 29 -28.23 -12.63 -15.92
CA GLU A 29 -28.32 -13.80 -16.82
C GLU A 29 -27.56 -13.58 -18.15
N ARG A 30 -27.65 -12.36 -18.70
CA ARG A 30 -26.97 -12.03 -19.95
C ARG A 30 -25.46 -12.02 -19.81
N VAL A 31 -24.94 -11.46 -18.73
CA VAL A 31 -23.49 -11.48 -18.42
C VAL A 31 -22.98 -12.91 -18.19
N MET A 32 -23.77 -13.73 -17.48
CA MET A 32 -23.39 -15.14 -17.23
C MET A 32 -23.45 -15.99 -18.51
N THR A 33 -24.36 -15.69 -19.43
CA THR A 33 -24.49 -16.41 -20.70
C THR A 33 -23.39 -16.04 -21.69
N ASP A 34 -22.95 -14.76 -21.73
CA ASP A 34 -21.85 -14.31 -22.57
C ASP A 34 -20.49 -14.87 -22.10
N LEU A 35 -20.32 -15.11 -20.80
CA LEU A 35 -19.12 -15.76 -20.25
C LEU A 35 -19.09 -17.28 -20.45
N ALA A 36 -20.25 -17.91 -20.68
CA ALA A 36 -20.39 -19.35 -20.83
C ALA A 36 -20.34 -19.84 -22.28
N THR A 37 -20.32 -18.95 -23.29
CA THR A 37 -20.38 -19.36 -24.70
C THR A 37 -18.97 -19.32 -25.31
N PRO A 38 -18.29 -20.50 -25.47
CA PRO A 38 -17.01 -20.55 -26.18
C PRO A 38 -17.25 -20.30 -27.66
N PRO A 39 -16.44 -19.51 -28.36
CA PRO A 39 -16.57 -19.26 -29.78
C PRO A 39 -16.33 -20.56 -30.54
N ARG A 40 -17.34 -21.02 -31.28
CA ARG A 40 -17.23 -22.13 -32.24
C ARG A 40 -16.24 -21.76 -33.35
N ARG A 41 -14.93 -22.00 -33.15
CA ARG A 41 -13.92 -21.96 -34.21
C ARG A 41 -13.49 -23.36 -34.63
N ARG A 42 -13.53 -23.53 -35.92
CA ARG A 42 -13.17 -24.72 -36.72
C ARG A 42 -11.85 -25.33 -36.27
N ARG A 43 -11.88 -26.67 -36.13
CA ARG A 43 -10.72 -27.53 -35.92
C ARG A 43 -9.60 -27.23 -36.93
N ARG A 44 -8.47 -26.72 -36.46
CA ARG A 44 -7.13 -27.02 -36.97
C ARG A 44 -6.21 -27.23 -35.79
N LEU A 45 -5.57 -28.38 -35.82
CA LEU A 45 -4.59 -28.90 -34.87
C LEU A 45 -3.54 -27.85 -34.47
N LEU A 46 -3.51 -27.45 -33.22
CA LEU A 46 -2.34 -26.92 -32.48
C LEU A 46 -2.73 -26.90 -31.00
N VAL A 47 -2.30 -27.85 -30.23
CA VAL A 47 -2.22 -27.88 -28.77
C VAL A 47 -0.72 -27.82 -28.48
N PRO A 48 -0.22 -27.04 -27.50
CA PRO A 48 -0.80 -26.68 -26.18
C PRO A 48 -0.54 -25.22 -25.77
N ALA A 49 -1.45 -24.29 -25.99
CA ALA A 49 -1.32 -22.93 -25.46
C ALA A 49 -2.36 -22.58 -24.36
N ALA A 50 -3.33 -23.46 -24.12
CA ALA A 50 -4.43 -23.18 -23.18
C ALA A 50 -4.03 -23.29 -21.70
N ALA A 51 -2.99 -24.05 -21.38
CA ALA A 51 -2.53 -24.21 -19.99
C ALA A 51 -1.79 -22.98 -19.45
N ALA A 52 -1.09 -22.24 -20.32
CA ALA A 52 -0.35 -21.05 -19.92
C ALA A 52 -1.26 -19.85 -19.59
N LEU A 53 -2.40 -19.71 -20.27
CA LEU A 53 -3.36 -18.64 -20.03
C LEU A 53 -4.17 -18.82 -18.73
N ALA A 54 -4.43 -20.06 -18.32
CA ALA A 54 -5.13 -20.35 -17.07
C ALA A 54 -4.27 -20.02 -15.83
N LEU A 55 -2.95 -20.28 -15.91
CA LEU A 55 -2.00 -19.93 -14.84
C LEU A 55 -1.80 -18.43 -14.73
N ALA A 56 -1.77 -17.69 -15.85
CA ALA A 56 -1.66 -16.24 -15.84
C ALA A 56 -2.93 -15.56 -15.28
N ALA A 57 -4.12 -16.10 -15.56
CA ALA A 57 -5.38 -15.58 -15.02
C ALA A 57 -5.51 -15.84 -13.50
N ALA A 58 -5.02 -16.99 -13.01
CA ALA A 58 -5.02 -17.29 -11.58
C ALA A 58 -4.02 -16.41 -10.81
N ALA A 59 -2.84 -16.15 -11.38
CA ALA A 59 -1.86 -15.23 -10.80
C ALA A 59 -2.39 -13.79 -10.76
N ALA A 60 -3.08 -13.33 -11.80
CA ALA A 60 -3.71 -12.01 -11.83
C ALA A 60 -4.86 -11.88 -10.82
N ALA A 61 -5.65 -12.94 -10.61
CA ALA A 61 -6.75 -12.92 -9.64
C ALA A 61 -6.27 -12.85 -8.18
N VAL A 62 -5.11 -13.44 -7.87
CA VAL A 62 -4.50 -13.33 -6.54
C VAL A 62 -3.97 -11.91 -6.30
N LEU A 63 -3.42 -11.25 -7.33
CA LEU A 63 -2.94 -9.86 -7.22
C LEU A 63 -4.07 -8.81 -7.14
N LEU A 64 -5.29 -9.15 -7.61
CA LEU A 64 -6.44 -8.24 -7.57
C LEU A 64 -7.23 -8.29 -6.24
N ASN A 65 -6.95 -9.25 -5.37
CA ASN A 65 -7.72 -9.44 -4.13
C ASN A 65 -7.00 -8.97 -2.86
N THR A 66 -5.74 -8.55 -2.98
CA THR A 66 -5.01 -7.88 -1.90
C THR A 66 -4.82 -6.42 -2.27
N GLY A 67 -5.42 -5.51 -1.50
CA GLY A 67 -5.12 -4.07 -1.60
C GLY A 67 -3.61 -3.83 -1.49
N PRO A 68 -3.10 -2.67 -1.93
CA PRO A 68 -1.68 -2.35 -1.85
C PRO A 68 -1.21 -2.42 -0.39
N ALA A 69 -0.04 -3.04 -0.15
CA ALA A 69 0.53 -3.12 1.19
C ALA A 69 0.89 -1.75 1.76
N TYR A 70 1.19 -0.80 0.91
CA TYR A 70 1.49 0.59 1.26
C TYR A 70 1.09 1.53 0.11
N ALA A 71 1.02 2.83 0.39
CA ALA A 71 0.91 3.91 -0.60
C ALA A 71 1.97 4.97 -0.35
N VAL A 72 2.50 5.56 -1.41
CA VAL A 72 3.50 6.64 -1.35
C VAL A 72 3.00 7.81 -2.21
N THR A 73 2.94 9.00 -1.60
CA THR A 73 2.45 10.22 -2.24
C THR A 73 3.47 11.35 -2.07
N ASP A 74 3.81 12.02 -3.16
CA ASP A 74 4.65 13.20 -3.13
C ASP A 74 3.79 14.43 -2.76
N ASN A 75 4.23 15.21 -1.79
CA ASN A 75 3.55 16.42 -1.36
C ASN A 75 4.13 17.66 -2.07
N PRO A 76 3.31 18.72 -2.27
CA PRO A 76 3.78 19.96 -2.92
C PRO A 76 4.93 20.67 -2.21
N ASP A 77 5.13 20.40 -0.92
CA ASP A 77 6.21 20.97 -0.10
C ASP A 77 7.53 20.15 -0.17
N GLY A 78 7.60 19.14 -1.04
CA GLY A 78 8.76 18.27 -1.21
C GLY A 78 8.86 17.15 -0.18
N THR A 79 7.92 17.04 0.75
CA THR A 79 7.83 15.88 1.65
C THR A 79 7.14 14.70 0.97
N ILE A 80 7.29 13.51 1.53
CA ILE A 80 6.67 12.29 1.03
C ILE A 80 5.75 11.73 2.12
N THR A 81 4.49 11.47 1.77
CA THR A 81 3.56 10.73 2.64
C THR A 81 3.64 9.24 2.33
N VAL A 82 3.87 8.44 3.37
CA VAL A 82 3.82 6.97 3.30
C VAL A 82 2.67 6.49 4.18
N LYS A 83 1.77 5.67 3.62
CA LYS A 83 0.73 4.94 4.36
C LYS A 83 1.03 3.47 4.30
N ILE A 84 1.00 2.78 5.43
CA ILE A 84 1.24 1.34 5.55
C ILE A 84 -0.07 0.68 5.93
N TYR A 85 -0.58 -0.17 5.04
CA TYR A 85 -1.81 -0.95 5.25
C TYR A 85 -1.52 -2.37 5.71
N GLN A 86 -0.37 -2.92 5.29
CA GLN A 86 0.08 -4.27 5.61
C GLN A 86 1.59 -4.27 5.87
N ALA A 87 2.05 -5.07 6.84
CA ALA A 87 3.47 -5.19 7.18
C ALA A 87 4.22 -6.10 6.19
N GLU A 88 4.06 -5.82 4.90
CA GLU A 88 4.60 -6.63 3.81
C GLU A 88 5.44 -5.79 2.85
N ASN A 89 6.39 -6.45 2.19
CA ASN A 89 7.21 -5.87 1.13
C ASN A 89 7.99 -4.58 1.48
N PRO A 90 8.78 -4.55 2.58
CA PRO A 90 9.58 -3.37 2.92
C PRO A 90 10.59 -2.99 1.82
N LYS A 91 11.07 -3.97 1.04
CA LYS A 91 12.02 -3.71 -0.05
C LYS A 91 11.34 -3.06 -1.27
N GLY A 92 10.07 -3.33 -1.49
CA GLY A 92 9.27 -2.60 -2.47
C GLY A 92 9.10 -1.13 -2.09
N LEU A 93 8.71 -0.84 -0.85
CA LEU A 93 8.64 0.52 -0.32
C LEU A 93 10.00 1.24 -0.40
N GLN A 94 11.09 0.55 -0.04
CA GLN A 94 12.45 1.09 -0.17
C GLN A 94 12.78 1.48 -1.61
N ALA A 95 12.48 0.62 -2.58
CA ALA A 95 12.74 0.88 -3.99
C ALA A 95 11.92 2.07 -4.50
N GLU A 96 10.67 2.20 -4.07
CA GLU A 96 9.79 3.29 -4.44
C GLU A 96 10.26 4.65 -3.87
N LEU A 97 10.71 4.69 -2.61
CA LEU A 97 11.31 5.89 -2.01
C LEU A 97 12.59 6.30 -2.74
N ARG A 98 13.45 5.33 -3.10
CA ARG A 98 14.68 5.58 -3.87
C ARG A 98 14.40 6.12 -5.28
N ALA A 99 13.38 5.62 -5.94
CA ALA A 99 12.96 6.11 -7.24
C ALA A 99 12.55 7.59 -7.22
N ARG A 100 12.10 8.08 -6.05
CA ARG A 100 11.79 9.50 -5.79
C ARG A 100 13.00 10.31 -5.30
N GLY A 101 14.21 9.74 -5.35
CA GLY A 101 15.43 10.40 -4.90
C GLY A 101 15.68 10.36 -3.39
N PHE A 102 14.82 9.70 -2.62
CA PHE A 102 15.01 9.55 -1.18
C PHE A 102 15.83 8.29 -0.89
N ASN A 103 17.14 8.45 -0.65
CA ASN A 103 18.03 7.34 -0.36
C ASN A 103 17.73 6.74 1.02
N ALA A 104 16.85 5.75 1.04
CA ALA A 104 16.38 5.12 2.26
C ALA A 104 16.67 3.59 2.29
N ILE A 105 16.83 3.07 3.49
CA ILE A 105 16.72 1.66 3.85
C ILE A 105 15.43 1.54 4.66
N VAL A 106 14.59 0.57 4.30
CA VAL A 106 13.30 0.33 4.96
C VAL A 106 13.27 -1.08 5.52
N ASP A 107 12.90 -1.18 6.79
CA ASP A 107 12.67 -2.45 7.47
C ASP A 107 11.36 -2.39 8.27
N PHE A 108 10.56 -3.46 8.20
CA PHE A 108 9.39 -3.65 9.05
C PHE A 108 9.78 -4.55 10.22
N ILE A 109 9.56 -4.07 11.42
CA ILE A 109 9.92 -4.74 12.67
C ILE A 109 8.62 -5.19 13.36
N PRO A 110 8.25 -6.47 13.28
CA PRO A 110 7.10 -7.00 13.98
C PRO A 110 7.23 -6.85 15.49
N GLU A 111 6.11 -6.79 16.19
CA GLU A 111 6.07 -6.75 17.65
C GLU A 111 6.92 -7.87 18.29
N GLY A 112 7.69 -7.53 19.31
CA GLY A 112 8.62 -8.44 19.98
C GLY A 112 9.89 -8.76 19.22
N LYS A 113 10.10 -8.22 18.00
CA LYS A 113 11.32 -8.37 17.21
C LYS A 113 12.17 -7.11 17.25
N ARG A 114 13.44 -7.27 16.90
CA ARG A 114 14.41 -6.17 16.73
C ARG A 114 15.42 -6.49 15.64
N CYS A 115 16.01 -5.44 15.05
CA CYS A 115 17.15 -5.62 14.14
C CYS A 115 18.43 -6.01 14.91
N SER A 116 19.21 -6.90 14.33
CA SER A 116 20.56 -7.25 14.75
C SER A 116 21.49 -7.20 13.52
N PRO A 117 22.75 -6.77 13.63
CA PRO A 117 23.40 -6.24 14.82
C PRO A 117 22.94 -4.81 15.17
N GLN A 118 23.21 -4.38 16.40
CA GLN A 118 23.07 -3.00 16.83
C GLN A 118 24.40 -2.52 17.41
N PRO A 119 24.85 -1.27 17.14
CA PRO A 119 24.22 -0.32 16.20
C PRO A 119 24.42 -0.74 14.74
N ARG A 120 23.47 -0.40 13.86
CA ARG A 120 23.54 -0.73 12.42
C ARG A 120 24.49 0.17 11.64
N SER A 121 24.89 1.29 12.20
CA SER A 121 25.91 2.20 11.68
C SER A 121 26.73 2.77 12.83
N THR A 122 27.97 3.14 12.55
CA THR A 122 28.86 3.84 13.47
C THR A 122 28.95 5.34 13.19
N THR A 123 28.25 5.82 12.16
CA THR A 123 28.33 7.20 11.66
C THR A 123 26.93 7.85 11.60
N TRP A 124 26.19 7.75 12.69
CA TRP A 124 24.89 8.39 12.80
C TRP A 124 25.01 9.91 12.82
N VAL A 125 24.10 10.57 12.10
CA VAL A 125 23.95 12.04 12.15
C VAL A 125 22.98 12.37 13.28
N GLU A 126 23.45 13.10 14.27
CA GLU A 126 22.68 13.43 15.45
C GLU A 126 21.67 14.57 15.19
N GLY A 127 20.56 14.55 15.93
CA GLY A 127 19.59 15.64 15.93
C GLY A 127 18.70 15.75 14.70
N VAL A 128 18.79 14.81 13.75
CA VAL A 128 17.94 14.77 12.56
C VAL A 128 16.69 13.93 12.84
N ARG A 129 15.52 14.51 12.58
CA ARG A 129 14.24 13.81 12.50
C ARG A 129 13.73 13.88 11.07
N LEU A 130 13.53 12.71 10.46
CA LEU A 130 13.07 12.57 9.07
C LEU A 130 11.56 12.40 8.99
N ALA A 131 10.98 11.77 10.00
CA ALA A 131 9.61 11.32 9.97
C ALA A 131 8.76 11.96 11.06
N ALA A 132 7.51 12.23 10.72
CA ALA A 132 6.46 12.60 11.66
C ALA A 132 5.22 11.72 11.41
N PRO A 133 4.60 11.16 12.46
CA PRO A 133 3.33 10.47 12.31
C PRO A 133 2.26 11.46 11.82
N GLN A 134 1.39 11.01 10.93
CA GLN A 134 0.22 11.77 10.51
C GLN A 134 -0.99 11.35 11.34
N SER A 135 -1.51 12.32 12.11
CA SER A 135 -2.75 12.16 12.86
C SER A 135 -3.94 12.56 11.96
N GLY A 136 -5.00 11.78 11.94
CA GLY A 136 -6.27 12.19 11.32
C GLY A 136 -6.72 11.44 10.06
N GLU A 137 -6.02 10.39 9.66
CA GLU A 137 -6.45 9.56 8.52
C GLU A 137 -6.84 8.12 8.95
N GLU A 138 -7.40 7.97 10.14
CA GLU A 138 -7.88 6.69 10.68
C GLU A 138 -8.99 6.05 9.82
N GLU A 139 -9.69 6.83 8.99
CA GLU A 139 -10.76 6.31 8.10
C GLU A 139 -10.28 5.31 7.05
N SER A 140 -8.99 5.24 6.75
CA SER A 140 -8.44 4.33 5.73
C SER A 140 -7.70 3.11 6.28
N GLY A 141 -7.67 2.91 7.60
CA GLY A 141 -7.16 1.69 8.24
C GLY A 141 -5.64 1.46 8.15
N GLY A 142 -4.85 2.46 7.73
CA GLY A 142 -3.40 2.39 7.61
C GLY A 142 -2.67 3.38 8.52
N ALA A 143 -1.41 3.06 8.89
CA ALA A 143 -0.56 3.99 9.62
C ALA A 143 0.15 4.96 8.65
N GLY A 144 -0.05 6.27 8.87
CA GLY A 144 0.49 7.34 8.03
C GLY A 144 1.75 7.99 8.61
N PHE A 145 2.72 8.30 7.75
CA PHE A 145 3.95 9.00 8.10
C PHE A 145 4.31 10.02 7.02
N ARG A 146 4.71 11.21 7.45
CA ARG A 146 5.29 12.23 6.59
C ARG A 146 6.80 12.19 6.71
N LEU A 147 7.49 12.01 5.60
CA LEU A 147 8.95 11.94 5.49
C LEU A 147 9.49 13.21 4.84
N ASP A 148 10.62 13.71 5.32
CA ASP A 148 11.29 14.88 4.78
C ASP A 148 12.65 14.48 4.12
N PRO A 149 12.68 14.27 2.80
CA PRO A 149 13.90 13.89 2.09
C PRO A 149 15.00 14.95 2.13
N SER A 150 14.66 16.23 2.32
CA SER A 150 15.62 17.33 2.34
C SER A 150 16.64 17.24 3.48
N LYS A 151 16.31 16.45 4.50
CA LYS A 151 17.17 16.21 5.66
C LYS A 151 18.22 15.13 5.46
N VAL A 152 18.21 14.47 4.30
CA VAL A 152 19.22 13.47 3.93
C VAL A 152 20.18 14.09 2.92
N GLY A 153 21.39 14.37 3.36
CA GLY A 153 22.42 14.97 2.51
C GLY A 153 23.00 14.01 1.49
N PRO A 154 23.77 14.54 0.52
CA PRO A 154 24.46 13.72 -0.46
C PRO A 154 25.36 12.66 0.20
N GLY A 155 25.27 11.42 -0.27
CA GLY A 155 26.04 10.30 0.28
C GLY A 155 25.52 9.74 1.61
N GLN A 156 24.49 10.36 2.20
CA GLN A 156 23.85 9.85 3.41
C GLN A 156 22.71 8.88 3.07
N THR A 157 22.33 8.07 4.07
CA THR A 157 21.25 7.09 3.95
C THR A 157 20.28 7.25 5.11
N ALA A 158 19.01 7.43 4.81
CA ALA A 158 17.93 7.31 5.78
C ALA A 158 17.73 5.85 6.18
N VAL A 159 17.59 5.58 7.46
CA VAL A 159 17.21 4.26 7.98
C VAL A 159 15.86 4.39 8.64
N LEU A 160 14.86 3.76 8.06
CA LEU A 160 13.47 3.79 8.49
C LEU A 160 13.08 2.41 9.00
N GLU A 161 12.91 2.29 10.30
CA GLU A 161 12.46 1.06 10.95
C GLU A 161 11.01 1.28 11.42
N PHE A 162 10.07 0.66 10.74
CA PHE A 162 8.65 0.70 11.10
C PHE A 162 8.34 -0.45 12.05
N MET A 163 8.05 -0.13 13.30
CA MET A 163 7.55 -1.08 14.28
C MET A 163 6.07 -1.31 14.02
N VAL A 164 5.72 -2.49 13.53
CA VAL A 164 4.40 -2.79 13.00
C VAL A 164 3.68 -3.82 13.87
N ARG A 165 2.39 -3.55 14.10
CA ARG A 165 1.48 -4.44 14.82
C ARG A 165 0.13 -4.48 14.09
N SER A 166 -0.34 -5.67 13.79
CA SER A 166 -1.71 -5.88 13.30
C SER A 166 -2.66 -6.02 14.47
N SER A 167 -3.75 -5.26 14.48
CA SER A 167 -4.82 -5.35 15.45
C SER A 167 -6.16 -5.58 14.73
N PHE A 168 -7.22 -5.86 15.50
CA PHE A 168 -8.58 -5.96 14.94
C PHE A 168 -9.10 -4.61 14.41
N MET A 169 -8.49 -3.49 14.81
CA MET A 169 -8.83 -2.14 14.34
C MET A 169 -8.01 -1.71 13.11
N GLY A 170 -7.09 -2.55 12.64
CA GLY A 170 -6.22 -2.25 11.51
C GLY A 170 -4.73 -2.37 11.81
N MET A 171 -3.92 -1.75 10.96
CA MET A 171 -2.47 -1.71 11.10
C MET A 171 -2.05 -0.53 11.98
N GLU A 172 -1.35 -0.83 13.06
CA GLU A 172 -0.67 0.17 13.87
C GLU A 172 0.83 0.14 13.53
N ALA A 173 1.45 1.31 13.38
CA ALA A 173 2.88 1.38 13.19
C ALA A 173 3.47 2.58 13.94
N GLY A 174 4.64 2.34 14.55
CA GLY A 174 5.56 3.38 14.99
C GLY A 174 6.72 3.49 14.01
N ILE A 175 7.47 4.58 14.05
CA ILE A 175 8.66 4.73 13.24
C ILE A 175 9.86 5.12 14.11
N SER A 176 10.99 4.45 13.86
CA SER A 176 12.32 4.90 14.26
C SER A 176 13.06 5.34 13.00
N ASP A 177 13.47 6.59 12.97
CA ASP A 177 14.14 7.19 11.83
C ASP A 177 15.51 7.74 12.23
N ARG A 178 16.52 7.44 11.42
CA ARG A 178 17.91 7.91 11.59
C ARG A 178 18.55 8.18 10.24
N VAL A 179 19.57 9.02 10.25
CA VAL A 179 20.44 9.27 9.09
C VAL A 179 21.84 8.74 9.38
N SER A 180 22.39 8.00 8.44
CA SER A 180 23.79 7.55 8.50
C SER A 180 24.62 8.24 7.42
N ALA A 181 25.80 8.74 7.79
CA ALA A 181 26.80 9.27 6.87
C ALA A 181 27.74 8.20 6.31
N GLY A 182 27.56 6.94 6.66
CA GLY A 182 28.38 5.82 6.22
C GLY A 182 27.58 4.54 5.97
N PRO A 183 28.23 3.41 5.87
CA PRO A 183 27.57 2.14 5.58
C PRO A 183 26.59 1.75 6.69
N VAL A 184 25.47 1.14 6.28
CA VAL A 184 24.45 0.63 7.17
C VAL A 184 24.38 -0.89 7.03
N THR A 185 24.56 -1.60 8.14
CA THR A 185 24.44 -3.06 8.18
C THR A 185 22.98 -3.48 7.98
N ALA A 186 22.78 -4.56 7.20
CA ALA A 186 21.46 -5.12 6.98
C ALA A 186 20.79 -5.55 8.28
N CYS A 187 19.47 -5.39 8.37
CA CYS A 187 18.69 -5.87 9.49
C CYS A 187 18.46 -7.38 9.39
N THR A 188 18.83 -8.12 10.44
CA THR A 188 18.35 -9.48 10.68
C THR A 188 17.42 -9.43 11.89
N LEU A 189 16.18 -9.88 11.72
CA LEU A 189 15.21 -9.89 12.81
C LEU A 189 15.56 -10.96 13.84
N VAL A 190 15.64 -10.55 15.11
CA VAL A 190 15.86 -11.41 16.27
C VAL A 190 14.85 -11.06 17.37
N GLY A 191 14.65 -11.93 18.30
CA GLY A 191 13.78 -11.66 19.44
C GLY A 191 13.36 -12.87 20.16
#